data_79f177a65f06eb578b8d6b4fae0b9dbd
#
_entry.id   79f177a65f06eb578b8d6b4fae0b9dbd
#
_cell.length_a   1.000
_cell.length_b   1.000
_cell.length_c   1.000
_cell.angle_alpha   90.00
_cell.angle_beta   90.00
_cell.angle_gamma   90.00
#
_symmetry.space_group_name_H-M   'P 1'
#
loop_
_entity.id
_entity.type
_entity.pdbx_description
1 polymer ?
#
loop_
_entity_poly.entity_id
_entity_poly.type
_entity_poly.pdbx_seq_one_letter_code
_entity_poly.pdbx_strand_id
1 'polypeptide(L)'
;MTLKERRVGDVSILDLKGRLVLEEGDDILRSRINDLVSEGRIKIVVNLQDVTYVDSCGVGVLIAKYVSVRKKGGDVKLLHLTPRSHRLMEISKLLNVFETFDSEERAVESFAVQRAK
;
A
#
# COMPACT_ATOMS: atom_id res chain seq x y z
N MET A 1 3.14 15.51 -0.60
CA MET A 1 2.38 14.36 -1.12
C MET A 1 0.91 14.50 -0.78
N THR A 2 0.03 14.06 -1.65
CA THR A 2 -1.40 13.99 -1.36
C THR A 2 -1.85 12.53 -1.32
N LEU A 3 -2.89 12.27 -0.55
CA LEU A 3 -3.45 10.94 -0.40
C LEU A 3 -4.97 11.04 -0.49
N LYS A 4 -5.56 10.23 -1.37
CA LYS A 4 -7.00 10.18 -1.53
C LYS A 4 -7.46 8.74 -1.26
N GLU A 5 -8.42 8.58 -0.37
CA GLU A 5 -8.97 7.27 -0.06
C GLU A 5 -10.20 7.00 -0.92
N ARG A 6 -10.27 5.81 -1.52
CA ARG A 6 -11.44 5.31 -2.21
C ARG A 6 -11.82 3.98 -1.60
N ARG A 7 -13.08 3.63 -1.65
CA ARG A 7 -13.56 2.37 -1.08
C ARG A 7 -14.29 1.57 -2.15
N VAL A 8 -13.90 0.31 -2.28
CA VAL A 8 -14.53 -0.65 -3.18
C VAL A 8 -14.93 -1.85 -2.34
N GLY A 9 -16.20 -1.93 -1.95
CA GLY A 9 -16.66 -2.92 -1.00
C GLY A 9 -15.99 -2.70 0.35
N ASP A 10 -15.34 -3.74 0.87
CA ASP A 10 -14.61 -3.65 2.14
C ASP A 10 -13.12 -3.37 1.94
N VAL A 11 -12.70 -3.07 0.71
CA VAL A 11 -11.32 -2.74 0.40
C VAL A 11 -11.14 -1.23 0.35
N SER A 12 -10.10 -0.73 1.01
CA SER A 12 -9.72 0.68 0.99
C SER A 12 -8.55 0.86 0.03
N ILE A 13 -8.70 1.77 -0.93
CA ILE A 13 -7.65 2.06 -1.91
C ILE A 13 -7.09 3.44 -1.59
N LEU A 14 -5.79 3.52 -1.40
CA LEU A 14 -5.10 4.77 -1.10
C LEU A 14 -4.34 5.22 -2.34
N ASP A 15 -4.86 6.26 -3.01
CA ASP A 15 -4.21 6.85 -4.17
C ASP A 15 -3.22 7.89 -3.69
N LEU A 16 -1.94 7.60 -3.86
CA LEU A 16 -0.87 8.52 -3.47
C LEU A 16 -0.40 9.31 -4.68
N LYS A 17 -0.06 10.58 -4.45
CA LYS A 17 0.48 11.44 -5.51
C LYS A 17 1.61 12.28 -4.94
N GLY A 18 2.77 12.22 -5.57
CA GLY A 18 3.92 13.01 -5.18
C GLY A 18 5.06 12.14 -4.66
N ARG A 19 5.72 12.61 -3.60
CA ARG A 19 6.91 11.97 -3.07
C ARG A 19 6.62 11.28 -1.75
N LEU A 20 6.92 9.99 -1.69
CA LEU A 20 6.78 9.20 -0.47
C LEU A 20 8.14 9.15 0.23
N VAL A 21 8.45 10.24 0.92
CA VAL A 21 9.75 10.45 1.54
C VAL A 21 9.58 10.97 2.97
N LEU A 22 10.69 11.01 3.71
CA LEU A 22 10.72 11.47 5.10
C LEU A 22 10.10 12.87 5.23
N GLU A 23 9.20 13.00 6.21
CA GLU A 23 8.53 14.26 6.57
C GLU A 23 7.65 14.86 5.47
N GLU A 24 7.49 14.20 4.34
CA GLU A 24 6.62 14.68 3.28
C GLU A 24 5.45 13.75 3.03
N GLY A 25 5.68 12.45 2.98
CA GLY A 25 4.62 11.49 2.65
C GLY A 25 4.53 10.33 3.61
N ASP A 26 5.63 10.00 4.28
CA ASP A 26 5.66 8.86 5.19
C ASP A 26 4.67 9.02 6.35
N ASP A 27 4.58 10.22 6.93
CA ASP A 27 3.65 10.49 8.03
C ASP A 27 2.20 10.41 7.59
N ILE A 28 1.90 10.93 6.41
CA ILE A 28 0.54 10.93 5.86
C ILE A 28 0.07 9.49 5.64
N LEU A 29 0.91 8.67 5.04
CA LEU A 29 0.58 7.27 4.77
C LEU A 29 0.41 6.49 6.06
N ARG A 30 1.36 6.64 7.00
CA ARG A 30 1.31 5.95 8.29
C ARG A 30 0.03 6.28 9.03
N SER A 31 -0.30 7.56 9.12
CA SER A 31 -1.46 8.05 9.85
C SER A 31 -2.75 7.50 9.25
N ARG A 32 -2.87 7.52 7.93
CA ARG A 32 -4.08 7.04 7.27
C ARG A 32 -4.28 5.54 7.48
N ILE A 33 -3.21 4.76 7.37
CA ILE A 33 -3.32 3.31 7.58
C ILE A 33 -3.66 3.01 9.03
N ASN A 34 -3.07 3.74 9.98
CA ASN A 34 -3.42 3.58 11.40
C ASN A 34 -4.90 3.85 11.64
N ASP A 35 -5.45 4.90 11.01
CA ASP A 35 -6.87 5.23 11.13
C ASP A 35 -7.76 4.10 10.57
N LEU A 36 -7.40 3.57 9.41
CA LEU A 36 -8.15 2.48 8.79
C LEU A 36 -8.16 1.25 9.69
N VAL A 37 -7.00 0.88 10.22
CA VAL A 37 -6.89 -0.28 11.11
C VAL A 37 -7.74 -0.09 12.35
N SER A 38 -7.75 1.11 12.93
CA SER A 38 -8.55 1.39 14.12
C SER A 38 -10.05 1.29 13.85
N GLU A 39 -10.45 1.49 12.60
CA GLU A 39 -11.84 1.34 12.15
C GLU A 39 -12.19 -0.10 11.72
N GLY A 40 -11.24 -1.02 11.83
CA GLY A 40 -11.43 -2.40 11.39
C GLY A 40 -11.28 -2.60 9.89
N ARG A 41 -10.81 -1.58 9.16
CA ARG A 41 -10.62 -1.66 7.71
C ARG A 41 -9.19 -2.13 7.44
N ILE A 42 -9.04 -3.42 7.26
CA ILE A 42 -7.73 -4.08 7.18
C ILE A 42 -7.41 -4.65 5.79
N LYS A 43 -8.23 -4.35 4.78
CA LYS A 43 -7.97 -4.73 3.39
C LYS A 43 -7.59 -3.46 2.66
N ILE A 44 -6.29 -3.29 2.43
CA ILE A 44 -5.72 -2.02 1.97
C ILE A 44 -4.93 -2.23 0.69
N VAL A 45 -5.18 -1.37 -0.30
CA VAL A 45 -4.41 -1.30 -1.54
C VAL A 45 -3.76 0.07 -1.59
N VAL A 46 -2.45 0.10 -1.81
CA VAL A 46 -1.71 1.36 -1.97
C VAL A 46 -1.41 1.52 -3.46
N ASN A 47 -2.01 2.55 -4.07
CA ASN A 47 -1.81 2.84 -5.48
C ASN A 47 -0.63 3.80 -5.64
N LEU A 48 0.42 3.32 -6.31
CA LEU A 48 1.68 4.05 -6.47
C LEU A 48 1.85 4.67 -7.86
N GLN A 49 0.83 4.64 -8.69
CA GLN A 49 0.92 5.13 -10.07
C GLN A 49 1.45 6.57 -10.18
N ASP A 50 1.01 7.44 -9.29
CA ASP A 50 1.38 8.86 -9.32
C ASP A 50 2.46 9.22 -8.29
N VAL A 51 3.12 8.22 -7.73
CA VAL A 51 4.26 8.45 -6.83
C VAL A 51 5.51 8.62 -7.67
N THR A 52 6.15 9.78 -7.52
CA THR A 52 7.31 10.14 -8.34
C THR A 52 8.64 9.73 -7.72
N TYR A 53 8.66 9.53 -6.41
CA TYR A 53 9.89 9.15 -5.71
C TYR A 53 9.56 8.49 -4.37
N VAL A 54 10.36 7.49 -3.98
CA VAL A 54 10.26 6.82 -2.69
C VAL A 54 11.67 6.70 -2.13
N ASP A 55 11.88 7.15 -0.89
CA ASP A 55 13.17 6.95 -0.22
C ASP A 55 13.07 5.78 0.78
N SER A 56 14.16 5.54 1.52
CA SER A 56 14.20 4.44 2.48
C SER A 56 13.16 4.60 3.59
N CYS A 57 12.80 5.83 3.93
CA CYS A 57 11.76 6.08 4.95
C CYS A 57 10.38 5.69 4.42
N GLY A 58 10.10 6.00 3.16
CA GLY A 58 8.86 5.59 2.51
C GLY A 58 8.74 4.08 2.42
N VAL A 59 9.81 3.41 2.02
CA VAL A 59 9.87 1.95 1.99
C VAL A 59 9.63 1.39 3.39
N GLY A 60 10.27 1.99 4.39
CA GLY A 60 10.14 1.57 5.79
C GLY A 60 8.70 1.63 6.28
N VAL A 61 7.98 2.68 5.92
CA VAL A 61 6.56 2.81 6.29
C VAL A 61 5.71 1.72 5.62
N LEU A 62 5.94 1.47 4.34
CA LEU A 62 5.21 0.41 3.64
C LEU A 62 5.40 -0.94 4.32
N ILE A 63 6.65 -1.28 4.66
CA ILE A 63 6.96 -2.53 5.35
C ILE A 63 6.32 -2.58 6.73
N ALA A 64 6.48 -1.53 7.52
CA ALA A 64 5.97 -1.49 8.89
C ALA A 64 4.45 -1.63 8.92
N LYS A 65 3.76 -0.95 8.01
CA LYS A 65 2.30 -1.03 7.95
C LYS A 65 1.83 -2.36 7.39
N TYR A 66 2.56 -2.94 6.45
CA TYR A 66 2.27 -4.29 5.96
C TYR A 66 2.29 -5.28 7.14
N VAL A 67 3.35 -5.25 7.94
CA VAL A 67 3.48 -6.15 9.09
C VAL A 67 2.36 -5.91 10.10
N SER A 68 2.08 -4.65 10.42
CA SER A 68 1.02 -4.29 11.38
C SER A 68 -0.35 -4.78 10.95
N VAL A 69 -0.69 -4.55 9.68
CA VAL A 69 -2.00 -4.94 9.14
C VAL A 69 -2.13 -6.45 9.08
N ARG A 70 -1.06 -7.15 8.67
CA ARG A 70 -1.05 -8.61 8.65
C ARG A 70 -1.30 -9.21 10.03
N LYS A 71 -0.74 -8.60 11.06
CA LYS A 71 -0.96 -9.05 12.45
C LYS A 71 -2.42 -8.91 12.88
N LYS A 72 -3.16 -8.01 12.24
CA LYS A 72 -4.58 -7.81 12.52
C LYS A 72 -5.48 -8.70 11.64
N GLY A 73 -4.89 -9.56 10.83
CA GLY A 73 -5.65 -10.44 9.94
C GLY A 73 -5.94 -9.86 8.57
N GLY A 74 -5.34 -8.73 8.25
CA GLY A 74 -5.54 -8.06 6.96
C GLY A 74 -4.34 -8.18 6.03
N ASP A 75 -4.30 -7.30 5.05
CA ASP A 75 -3.19 -7.25 4.11
C ASP A 75 -3.06 -5.86 3.49
N VAL A 76 -1.84 -5.55 3.06
CA VAL A 76 -1.53 -4.34 2.29
C VAL A 76 -0.95 -4.79 0.97
N LYS A 77 -1.60 -4.45 -0.12
CA LYS A 77 -1.18 -4.81 -1.48
C LYS A 77 -0.81 -3.55 -2.24
N LEU A 78 0.07 -3.70 -3.22
CA LEU A 78 0.54 -2.56 -4.02
C LEU A 78 -0.05 -2.62 -5.41
N LEU A 79 -0.45 -1.45 -5.93
CA LEU A 79 -1.09 -1.31 -7.23
C LEU A 79 -0.29 -0.32 -8.07
N HIS A 80 -0.10 -0.64 -9.35
CA HIS A 80 0.52 0.22 -10.36
C HIS A 80 1.92 0.72 -9.97
N LEU A 81 2.83 -0.22 -9.74
CA LEU A 81 4.23 0.14 -9.53
C LEU A 81 4.79 0.81 -10.78
N THR A 82 5.39 1.98 -10.61
CA THR A 82 6.13 2.63 -11.70
C THR A 82 7.43 1.87 -11.93
N PRO A 83 8.09 2.03 -13.09
CA PRO A 83 9.40 1.40 -13.31
C PRO A 83 10.40 1.72 -12.20
N ARG A 84 10.38 2.95 -11.69
CA ARG A 84 11.27 3.36 -10.60
C ARG A 84 10.94 2.64 -9.30
N SER A 85 9.66 2.59 -8.94
CA SER A 85 9.22 1.90 -7.72
C SER A 85 9.47 0.41 -7.82
N HIS A 86 9.23 -0.18 -8.99
CA HIS A 86 9.49 -1.58 -9.23
C HIS A 86 10.97 -1.91 -9.03
N ARG A 87 11.87 -1.07 -9.59
CA ARG A 87 13.31 -1.27 -9.45
C ARG A 87 13.74 -1.19 -7.98
N LEU A 88 13.20 -0.22 -7.25
CA LEU A 88 13.52 -0.07 -5.82
C LEU A 88 13.10 -1.31 -5.04
N MET A 89 11.90 -1.80 -5.29
CA MET A 89 11.39 -3.01 -4.65
C MET A 89 12.23 -4.23 -5.00
N GLU A 90 12.67 -4.34 -6.26
CA GLU A 90 13.49 -5.45 -6.72
C GLU A 90 14.84 -5.46 -6.03
N ILE A 91 15.52 -4.30 -5.99
CA ILE A 91 16.83 -4.15 -5.34
C ILE A 91 16.72 -4.48 -3.85
N SER A 92 15.65 -4.05 -3.22
CA SER A 92 15.43 -4.28 -1.79
C SER A 92 14.84 -5.66 -1.50
N LYS A 93 14.58 -6.46 -2.53
CA LYS A 93 13.96 -7.80 -2.44
C LYS A 93 12.56 -7.77 -1.84
N LEU A 94 11.88 -6.63 -1.91
CA LEU A 94 10.55 -6.46 -1.34
C LEU A 94 9.44 -6.96 -2.25
N LEU A 95 9.73 -7.25 -3.53
CA LEU A 95 8.75 -7.84 -4.44
C LEU A 95 8.24 -9.19 -3.94
N ASN A 96 9.02 -9.87 -3.11
CA ASN A 96 8.62 -11.15 -2.54
C ASN A 96 7.78 -10.98 -1.27
N VAL A 97 7.73 -9.78 -0.73
CA VAL A 97 6.96 -9.49 0.49
C VAL A 97 5.54 -9.06 0.14
N PHE A 98 5.42 -8.12 -0.82
CA PHE A 98 4.13 -7.57 -1.20
C PHE A 98 3.55 -8.28 -2.41
N GLU A 99 2.23 -8.50 -2.42
CA GLU A 99 1.53 -8.81 -3.65
C GLU A 99 1.37 -7.51 -4.43
N THR A 100 1.72 -7.53 -5.71
CA THR A 100 1.66 -6.36 -6.57
C THR A 100 0.73 -6.62 -7.75
N PHE A 101 0.03 -5.59 -8.20
CA PHE A 101 -0.97 -5.69 -9.25
C PHE A 101 -0.85 -4.53 -10.23
N ASP A 102 -1.17 -4.80 -11.50
CA ASP A 102 -1.30 -3.78 -12.53
C ASP A 102 -2.77 -3.45 -12.81
N SER A 103 -3.69 -4.15 -12.16
CA SER A 103 -5.13 -3.97 -12.33
C SER A 103 -5.78 -3.79 -10.98
N GLU A 104 -6.52 -2.69 -10.83
CA GLU A 104 -7.26 -2.41 -9.60
C GLU A 104 -8.29 -3.51 -9.33
N GLU A 105 -9.00 -3.97 -10.35
CA GLU A 105 -9.96 -5.06 -10.23
C GLU A 105 -9.33 -6.30 -9.63
N ARG A 106 -8.18 -6.69 -10.17
CA ARG A 106 -7.48 -7.89 -9.67
C ARG A 106 -7.00 -7.70 -8.25
N ALA A 107 -6.52 -6.51 -7.92
CA ALA A 107 -6.08 -6.22 -6.56
C ALA A 107 -7.23 -6.37 -5.58
N VAL A 108 -8.40 -5.82 -5.90
CA VAL A 108 -9.60 -5.92 -5.06
C VAL A 108 -10.08 -7.36 -4.96
N GLU A 109 -10.16 -8.06 -6.09
CA GLU A 109 -10.63 -9.45 -6.13
C GLU A 109 -9.74 -10.40 -5.34
N SER A 110 -8.43 -10.10 -5.27
CA SER A 110 -7.49 -10.96 -4.56
C SER A 110 -7.80 -11.09 -3.08
N PHE A 111 -8.44 -10.09 -2.48
CA PHE A 111 -8.88 -10.17 -1.09
C PHE A 111 -10.03 -11.17 -0.91
N ALA A 112 -10.93 -11.25 -1.88
CA ALA A 112 -12.02 -12.22 -1.85
C ALA A 112 -11.49 -13.65 -1.93
N VAL A 113 -10.49 -13.89 -2.79
CA VAL A 113 -9.85 -15.20 -2.91
C VAL A 113 -9.21 -15.61 -1.59
N GLN A 114 -8.51 -14.68 -0.94
CA GLN A 114 -7.90 -14.95 0.36
C GLN A 114 -8.94 -15.29 1.43
N ARG A 115 -10.09 -14.62 1.39
CA ARG A 115 -11.17 -14.88 2.36
C ARG A 115 -11.80 -16.25 2.17
N ALA A 116 -11.78 -16.77 0.95
CA ALA A 116 -12.38 -18.06 0.64
C ALA A 116 -11.58 -19.23 1.23
N LYS A 117 -10.38 -18.95 1.65
CA LYS A 117 -9.53 -19.94 2.32
C LYS A 117 -9.75 -19.93 3.81
#